data_c8fcd3b8585dce670c8f8a54b6575e73
#
_entry.id   c8fcd3b8585dce670c8f8a54b6575e73
#
_cell.length_a   1.000
_cell.length_b   1.000
_cell.length_c   1.000
_cell.angle_alpha   90.00
_cell.angle_beta   90.00
_cell.angle_gamma   90.00
#
_symmetry.space_group_name_H-M   'P 1'
#
loop_
_entity.id
_entity.type
_entity.pdbx_description
1 polymer ?
#
loop_
_entity_poly.entity_id
_entity_poly.type
_entity_poly.pdbx_seq_one_letter_code
_entity_poly.pdbx_strand_id
1 'polypeptide(L)'
;MTARLATLEERQRNWQNASATAYLHNQGRLFSDLATGASEAMGLDESFVVKDYFAVAMLKEITCRNPALVFKGGTCLSKCYGVIDRFSEDVDLGIQEEHATEGMRRRIKRAVLESAEELGLSIANLDRTRSRREYNRYEIPLPSIDGTSFNERLIVETAVITPADPAQKRPLQSLIGEYCEAQGYQDVIEEFGLGSFEVLANSLERTFCDKVFAVCDYYLAGPIPHRQSRHLYDLRKLLAVVALDEDLLSLLSVVRKQRLGNYRTPSADPEVDVAEVLEEIARDEAYRTDYEHVTAPLLYEQMSYEEASSALREIAGALKRVSWQ
;
A
#
# COMPACT_ATOMS: atom_id res chain seq x y z
N MET A 1 23.93 -28.76 -5.27
CA MET A 1 22.56 -29.29 -5.16
C MET A 1 21.62 -28.15 -5.54
N THR A 2 21.13 -28.19 -6.76
CA THR A 2 20.20 -27.17 -7.30
C THR A 2 18.81 -27.44 -6.73
N ALA A 3 18.33 -26.57 -5.86
CA ALA A 3 16.95 -26.58 -5.41
C ALA A 3 16.04 -26.29 -6.62
N ARG A 4 15.25 -27.28 -7.01
CA ARG A 4 14.27 -27.19 -8.09
C ARG A 4 13.18 -26.23 -7.60
N LEU A 5 13.05 -25.08 -8.23
CA LEU A 5 11.93 -24.17 -8.01
C LEU A 5 10.64 -24.94 -8.38
N ALA A 6 9.75 -25.12 -7.40
CA ALA A 6 8.46 -25.75 -7.63
C ALA A 6 7.68 -24.93 -8.69
N THR A 7 7.10 -25.64 -9.66
CA THR A 7 6.28 -25.00 -10.72
C THR A 7 5.05 -24.34 -10.11
N LEU A 8 4.49 -23.34 -10.78
CA LEU A 8 3.25 -22.68 -10.38
C LEU A 8 2.10 -23.69 -10.12
N GLU A 9 2.04 -24.77 -10.90
CA GLU A 9 1.06 -25.85 -10.75
C GLU A 9 1.31 -26.74 -9.53
N GLU A 10 2.57 -26.96 -9.14
CA GLU A 10 2.91 -27.69 -7.91
C GLU A 10 2.58 -26.85 -6.66
N ARG A 11 2.79 -25.53 -6.74
CA ARG A 11 2.39 -24.60 -5.67
C ARG A 11 0.88 -24.51 -5.54
N GLN A 12 0.13 -24.45 -6.65
CA GLN A 12 -1.33 -24.48 -6.64
C GLN A 12 -1.91 -25.81 -6.14
N ARG A 13 -1.31 -26.97 -6.51
CA ARG A 13 -1.72 -28.29 -5.99
C ARG A 13 -1.42 -28.49 -4.52
N ASN A 14 -0.29 -28.01 -4.03
CA ASN A 14 0.03 -28.06 -2.60
C ASN A 14 -0.92 -27.16 -1.79
N TRP A 15 -1.44 -26.10 -2.39
CA TRP A 15 -2.41 -25.22 -1.77
C TRP A 15 -3.83 -25.84 -1.72
N GLN A 16 -4.24 -26.52 -2.78
CA GLN A 16 -5.54 -27.26 -2.85
C GLN A 16 -5.58 -28.50 -1.95
N ASN A 17 -4.42 -29.06 -1.58
CA ASN A 17 -4.30 -30.21 -0.68
C ASN A 17 -4.00 -29.84 0.77
N ALA A 18 -3.70 -28.58 1.06
CA ALA A 18 -3.72 -28.08 2.43
C ALA A 18 -5.18 -28.06 2.88
N SER A 19 -5.53 -28.88 3.84
CA SER A 19 -6.81 -28.83 4.59
C SER A 19 -7.13 -27.37 4.84
N ALA A 20 -8.39 -26.96 4.60
CA ALA A 20 -8.84 -25.58 4.75
C ALA A 20 -8.16 -24.92 5.95
N THR A 21 -7.20 -24.06 5.71
CA THR A 21 -6.42 -23.42 6.76
C THR A 21 -7.43 -22.64 7.60
N ALA A 22 -7.58 -23.03 8.85
CA ALA A 22 -8.50 -22.33 9.74
C ALA A 22 -7.98 -20.89 9.89
N TYR A 23 -8.77 -19.90 9.56
CA TYR A 23 -8.38 -18.52 9.81
C TYR A 23 -8.52 -18.18 11.29
N LEU A 24 -7.53 -17.49 11.84
CA LEU A 24 -7.50 -17.12 13.25
C LEU A 24 -8.76 -16.34 13.69
N HIS A 25 -9.29 -15.46 12.83
CA HIS A 25 -10.50 -14.69 13.14
C HIS A 25 -11.78 -15.55 13.31
N ASN A 26 -11.77 -16.83 12.91
CA ASN A 26 -12.82 -17.78 13.17
C ASN A 26 -12.74 -18.38 14.60
N GLN A 27 -11.64 -18.11 15.33
CA GLN A 27 -11.40 -18.51 16.71
C GLN A 27 -11.56 -17.28 17.63
N GLY A 28 -12.78 -16.74 17.71
CA GLY A 28 -13.09 -15.42 18.26
C GLY A 28 -12.30 -15.04 19.51
N ARG A 29 -12.34 -15.88 20.57
CA ARG A 29 -11.61 -15.60 21.81
C ARG A 29 -10.09 -15.59 21.63
N LEU A 30 -9.53 -16.58 20.95
CA LEU A 30 -8.09 -16.65 20.71
C LEU A 30 -7.61 -15.46 19.89
N PHE A 31 -8.40 -15.08 18.87
CA PHE A 31 -8.10 -13.89 18.07
C PHE A 31 -8.07 -12.63 18.94
N SER A 32 -9.08 -12.42 19.79
CA SER A 32 -9.16 -11.26 20.68
C SER A 32 -7.98 -11.23 21.67
N ASP A 33 -7.67 -12.36 22.30
CA ASP A 33 -6.53 -12.47 23.24
C ASP A 33 -5.20 -12.12 22.57
N LEU A 34 -4.96 -12.59 21.33
CA LEU A 34 -3.74 -12.30 20.58
C LEU A 34 -3.70 -10.87 20.05
N ALA A 35 -4.84 -10.30 19.65
CA ALA A 35 -4.92 -8.91 19.19
C ALA A 35 -4.63 -7.95 20.35
N THR A 36 -5.22 -8.20 21.53
CA THR A 36 -4.95 -7.43 22.76
C THR A 36 -3.48 -7.55 23.16
N GLY A 37 -2.93 -8.79 23.19
CA GLY A 37 -1.51 -8.99 23.53
C GLY A 37 -0.54 -8.28 22.56
N ALA A 38 -0.82 -8.31 21.26
CA ALA A 38 -0.03 -7.57 20.27
C ALA A 38 -0.16 -6.06 20.45
N SER A 39 -1.38 -5.56 20.70
CA SER A 39 -1.67 -4.16 20.98
C SER A 39 -0.85 -3.64 22.18
N GLU A 40 -0.90 -4.35 23.30
CA GLU A 40 -0.16 -4.00 24.52
C GLU A 40 1.37 -4.06 24.31
N ALA A 41 1.87 -5.11 23.66
CA ALA A 41 3.30 -5.30 23.43
C ALA A 41 3.90 -4.24 22.52
N MET A 42 3.13 -3.75 21.53
CA MET A 42 3.58 -2.76 20.53
C MET A 42 3.18 -1.32 20.87
N GLY A 43 2.32 -1.11 21.88
CA GLY A 43 1.80 0.20 22.24
C GLY A 43 0.87 0.80 21.17
N LEU A 44 0.16 -0.05 20.42
CA LEU A 44 -0.74 0.34 19.34
C LEU A 44 -2.21 0.17 19.78
N ASP A 45 -3.11 0.90 19.13
CA ASP A 45 -4.55 0.67 19.32
C ASP A 45 -4.94 -0.71 18.77
N GLU A 46 -5.79 -1.44 19.49
CA GLU A 46 -6.24 -2.79 19.11
C GLU A 46 -6.94 -2.81 17.75
N SER A 47 -7.69 -1.75 17.42
CA SER A 47 -8.34 -1.63 16.12
C SER A 47 -7.35 -1.62 14.96
N PHE A 48 -6.15 -1.07 15.17
CA PHE A 48 -5.07 -1.07 14.18
C PHE A 48 -4.49 -2.48 13.99
N VAL A 49 -4.29 -3.21 15.09
CA VAL A 49 -3.79 -4.60 15.05
C VAL A 49 -4.78 -5.50 14.32
N VAL A 50 -6.08 -5.36 14.63
CA VAL A 50 -7.15 -6.11 13.95
C VAL A 50 -7.22 -5.78 12.48
N LYS A 51 -7.14 -4.50 12.12
CA LYS A 51 -7.20 -4.06 10.73
C LYS A 51 -5.97 -4.51 9.93
N ASP A 52 -4.78 -4.45 10.52
CA ASP A 52 -3.53 -4.99 9.95
C ASP A 52 -3.68 -6.49 9.64
N TYR A 53 -4.21 -7.26 10.58
CA TYR A 53 -4.44 -8.69 10.37
C TYR A 53 -5.31 -8.95 9.13
N PHE A 54 -6.45 -8.27 9.01
CA PHE A 54 -7.34 -8.45 7.87
C PHE A 54 -6.74 -7.93 6.57
N ALA A 55 -5.98 -6.84 6.61
CA ALA A 55 -5.26 -6.30 5.45
C ALA A 55 -4.23 -7.32 4.93
N VAL A 56 -3.45 -7.90 5.83
CA VAL A 56 -2.42 -8.90 5.50
C VAL A 56 -3.04 -10.21 5.03
N ALA A 57 -4.10 -10.70 5.70
CA ALA A 57 -4.82 -11.90 5.28
C ALA A 57 -5.42 -11.71 3.88
N MET A 58 -6.07 -10.57 3.63
CA MET A 58 -6.66 -10.24 2.33
C MET A 58 -5.59 -10.13 1.24
N LEU A 59 -4.45 -9.48 1.53
CA LEU A 59 -3.33 -9.37 0.59
C LEU A 59 -2.73 -10.74 0.27
N LYS A 60 -2.56 -11.61 1.27
CA LYS A 60 -2.06 -12.98 1.09
C LYS A 60 -2.95 -13.77 0.13
N GLU A 61 -4.27 -13.76 0.37
CA GLU A 61 -5.24 -14.44 -0.45
C GLU A 61 -5.28 -13.90 -1.90
N ILE A 62 -5.27 -12.57 -2.07
CA ILE A 62 -5.26 -11.92 -3.38
C ILE A 62 -4.00 -12.27 -4.17
N THR A 63 -2.83 -12.18 -3.54
CA THR A 63 -1.55 -12.43 -4.22
C THR A 63 -1.32 -13.92 -4.52
N CYS A 64 -1.84 -14.83 -3.70
CA CYS A 64 -1.88 -16.24 -4.02
C CYS A 64 -2.71 -16.53 -5.29
N ARG A 65 -3.86 -15.87 -5.46
CA ARG A 65 -4.73 -16.04 -6.64
C ARG A 65 -4.19 -15.32 -7.87
N ASN A 66 -3.47 -14.22 -7.67
CA ASN A 66 -2.88 -13.43 -8.76
C ASN A 66 -1.48 -12.90 -8.39
N PRO A 67 -0.43 -13.73 -8.57
CA PRO A 67 0.95 -13.36 -8.20
C PRO A 67 1.56 -12.21 -9.01
N ALA A 68 0.91 -11.76 -10.08
CA ALA A 68 1.35 -10.61 -10.89
C ALA A 68 0.95 -9.26 -10.27
N LEU A 69 0.18 -9.27 -9.17
CA LEU A 69 -0.21 -8.05 -8.48
C LEU A 69 0.96 -7.48 -7.68
N VAL A 70 1.11 -6.16 -7.79
CA VAL A 70 2.14 -5.40 -7.09
C VAL A 70 1.49 -4.66 -5.92
N PHE A 71 1.93 -4.94 -4.72
CA PHE A 71 1.55 -4.21 -3.51
C PHE A 71 2.27 -2.86 -3.48
N LYS A 72 1.55 -1.78 -3.22
CA LYS A 72 2.08 -0.42 -3.29
C LYS A 72 1.48 0.48 -2.19
N GLY A 73 1.74 1.77 -2.27
CA GLY A 73 1.16 2.75 -1.35
C GLY A 73 1.84 2.85 0.01
N GLY A 74 1.15 3.50 0.95
CA GLY A 74 1.67 3.74 2.29
C GLY A 74 1.85 2.46 3.09
N THR A 75 0.89 1.53 3.01
CA THR A 75 0.96 0.26 3.74
C THR A 75 2.12 -0.62 3.25
N CYS A 76 2.45 -0.56 1.95
CA CYS A 76 3.65 -1.20 1.41
C CYS A 76 4.93 -0.58 2.00
N LEU A 77 5.02 0.76 2.10
CA LEU A 77 6.18 1.44 2.71
C LEU A 77 6.37 1.05 4.18
N SER A 78 5.28 0.95 4.93
CA SER A 78 5.31 0.54 6.34
C SER A 78 5.67 -0.96 6.48
N LYS A 79 4.90 -1.84 5.85
CA LYS A 79 4.98 -3.30 6.09
C LYS A 79 6.14 -3.99 5.38
N CYS A 80 6.49 -3.57 4.16
CA CYS A 80 7.54 -4.21 3.37
C CYS A 80 8.92 -3.58 3.55
N TYR A 81 8.97 -2.31 3.98
CA TYR A 81 10.22 -1.55 4.02
C TYR A 81 10.52 -0.91 5.38
N GLY A 82 9.53 -0.73 6.24
CA GLY A 82 9.72 -0.05 7.54
C GLY A 82 10.19 1.41 7.41
N VAL A 83 9.82 2.09 6.31
CA VAL A 83 10.33 3.45 6.01
C VAL A 83 9.49 4.53 6.67
N ILE A 84 8.21 4.27 6.88
CA ILE A 84 7.28 5.25 7.46
C ILE A 84 6.75 4.78 8.82
N ASP A 85 6.69 5.73 9.77
CA ASP A 85 6.22 5.53 11.14
C ASP A 85 4.88 6.26 11.32
N ARG A 86 3.91 5.93 10.51
CA ARG A 86 2.54 6.42 10.57
C ARG A 86 1.55 5.32 10.26
N PHE A 87 0.34 5.49 10.75
CA PHE A 87 -0.73 4.58 10.44
C PHE A 87 -1.05 4.57 8.93
N SER A 88 -1.09 3.39 8.36
CA SER A 88 -1.51 3.13 6.98
C SER A 88 -2.19 1.77 6.91
N GLU A 89 -3.38 1.71 6.36
CA GLU A 89 -4.31 0.61 6.54
C GLU A 89 -4.94 0.07 5.24
N ASP A 90 -4.76 0.82 4.14
CA ASP A 90 -5.34 0.47 2.84
C ASP A 90 -4.44 -0.54 2.11
N VAL A 91 -5.03 -1.45 1.36
CA VAL A 91 -4.33 -2.39 0.48
C VAL A 91 -4.38 -1.83 -0.94
N ASP A 92 -3.29 -1.20 -1.36
CA ASP A 92 -3.15 -0.63 -2.71
C ASP A 92 -2.47 -1.64 -3.63
N LEU A 93 -3.12 -1.99 -4.75
CA LEU A 93 -2.63 -2.96 -5.71
C LEU A 93 -2.50 -2.33 -7.11
N GLY A 94 -1.37 -2.62 -7.74
CA GLY A 94 -1.08 -2.30 -9.13
C GLY A 94 -0.68 -3.53 -9.92
N ILE A 95 -0.24 -3.31 -11.15
CA ILE A 95 0.35 -4.34 -12.02
C ILE A 95 1.54 -3.77 -12.77
N GLN A 96 2.47 -4.63 -13.16
CA GLN A 96 3.57 -4.27 -14.04
C GLN A 96 3.06 -4.06 -15.49
N GLU A 97 3.80 -3.26 -16.26
CA GLU A 97 3.40 -2.89 -17.63
C GLU A 97 3.15 -4.09 -18.53
N GLU A 98 3.99 -5.10 -18.46
CA GLU A 98 3.87 -6.35 -19.25
C GLU A 98 2.56 -7.13 -19.00
N HIS A 99 1.90 -6.87 -17.86
CA HIS A 99 0.66 -7.51 -17.45
C HIS A 99 -0.60 -6.65 -17.65
N ALA A 100 -0.47 -5.41 -18.16
CA ALA A 100 -1.56 -4.43 -18.29
C ALA A 100 -2.58 -4.78 -19.40
N THR A 101 -3.24 -5.93 -19.33
CA THR A 101 -4.22 -6.41 -20.31
C THR A 101 -5.66 -6.34 -19.78
N GLU A 102 -6.66 -6.30 -20.68
CA GLU A 102 -8.09 -6.35 -20.28
C GLU A 102 -8.43 -7.66 -19.52
N GLY A 103 -7.84 -8.77 -19.94
CA GLY A 103 -7.98 -10.06 -19.25
C GLY A 103 -7.47 -10.02 -17.81
N MET A 104 -6.38 -9.28 -17.56
CA MET A 104 -5.83 -9.08 -16.22
C MET A 104 -6.79 -8.30 -15.33
N ARG A 105 -7.44 -7.23 -15.82
CA ARG A 105 -8.43 -6.46 -15.04
C ARG A 105 -9.55 -7.34 -14.49
N ARG A 106 -10.04 -8.30 -15.28
CA ARG A 106 -11.05 -9.28 -14.82
C ARG A 106 -10.50 -10.23 -13.77
N ARG A 107 -9.24 -10.71 -13.92
CA ARG A 107 -8.58 -11.58 -12.93
C ARG A 107 -8.37 -10.87 -11.62
N ILE A 108 -7.97 -9.57 -11.65
CA ILE A 108 -7.80 -8.74 -10.44
C ILE A 108 -9.12 -8.68 -9.66
N LYS A 109 -10.21 -8.26 -10.32
CA LYS A 109 -11.51 -8.20 -9.64
C LYS A 109 -11.90 -9.56 -9.06
N ARG A 110 -11.75 -10.65 -9.84
CA ARG A 110 -12.08 -11.99 -9.39
C ARG A 110 -11.24 -12.40 -8.17
N ALA A 111 -9.92 -12.14 -8.19
CA ALA A 111 -9.06 -12.44 -7.06
C ALA A 111 -9.51 -11.71 -5.78
N VAL A 112 -9.88 -10.42 -5.86
CA VAL A 112 -10.41 -9.68 -4.70
C VAL A 112 -11.71 -10.28 -4.18
N LEU A 113 -12.65 -10.64 -5.06
CA LEU A 113 -13.94 -11.20 -4.66
C LEU A 113 -13.79 -12.57 -4.01
N GLU A 114 -13.04 -13.48 -4.64
CA GLU A 114 -12.80 -14.84 -4.14
C GLU A 114 -12.00 -14.81 -2.83
N SER A 115 -11.08 -13.85 -2.66
CA SER A 115 -10.35 -13.70 -1.41
C SER A 115 -11.22 -13.19 -0.27
N ALA A 116 -12.12 -12.25 -0.55
CA ALA A 116 -13.08 -11.80 0.47
C ALA A 116 -14.03 -12.94 0.87
N GLU A 117 -14.54 -13.71 -0.09
CA GLU A 117 -15.40 -14.88 0.17
C GLU A 117 -14.69 -15.94 1.00
N GLU A 118 -13.43 -16.27 0.66
CA GLU A 118 -12.60 -17.23 1.40
C GLU A 118 -12.40 -16.84 2.87
N LEU A 119 -12.21 -15.55 3.12
CA LEU A 119 -12.07 -14.98 4.47
C LEU A 119 -13.42 -14.75 5.19
N GLY A 120 -14.54 -15.15 4.59
CA GLY A 120 -15.87 -14.89 5.14
C GLY A 120 -16.23 -13.40 5.20
N LEU A 121 -15.59 -12.56 4.41
CA LEU A 121 -15.79 -11.12 4.38
C LEU A 121 -16.75 -10.70 3.26
N SER A 122 -17.52 -9.64 3.46
CA SER A 122 -18.42 -9.07 2.46
C SER A 122 -17.86 -7.77 1.88
N ILE A 123 -18.21 -7.48 0.62
CA ILE A 123 -17.86 -6.20 -0.02
C ILE A 123 -19.10 -5.32 -0.08
N ALA A 124 -19.10 -4.24 0.69
CA ALA A 124 -20.26 -3.37 0.88
C ALA A 124 -20.67 -2.57 -0.38
N ASN A 125 -19.73 -2.30 -1.27
CA ASN A 125 -19.94 -1.47 -2.46
C ASN A 125 -19.77 -2.24 -3.78
N LEU A 126 -20.10 -3.53 -3.79
CA LEU A 126 -19.89 -4.41 -4.96
C LEU A 126 -20.61 -3.91 -6.22
N ASP A 127 -21.77 -3.27 -6.06
CA ASP A 127 -22.57 -2.66 -7.13
C ASP A 127 -21.82 -1.52 -7.85
N ARG A 128 -20.88 -0.88 -7.19
CA ARG A 128 -20.08 0.23 -7.72
C ARG A 128 -18.78 -0.21 -8.38
N THR A 129 -18.37 -1.47 -8.23
CA THR A 129 -17.15 -2.02 -8.82
C THR A 129 -17.40 -2.59 -10.22
N ARG A 130 -16.47 -2.37 -11.16
CA ARG A 130 -16.59 -2.83 -12.55
C ARG A 130 -15.32 -3.53 -13.03
N SER A 131 -15.45 -4.69 -13.66
CA SER A 131 -14.31 -5.50 -14.13
C SER A 131 -13.44 -4.82 -15.20
N ARG A 132 -13.98 -3.84 -15.93
CA ARG A 132 -13.26 -3.13 -17.00
C ARG A 132 -12.67 -1.80 -16.56
N ARG A 133 -12.92 -1.36 -15.32
CA ARG A 133 -12.35 -0.11 -14.82
C ARG A 133 -10.87 -0.27 -14.54
N GLU A 134 -10.15 0.79 -14.78
CA GLU A 134 -8.72 0.91 -14.46
C GLU A 134 -8.47 1.16 -12.98
N TYR A 135 -9.49 1.63 -12.27
CA TYR A 135 -9.48 1.83 -10.83
C TYR A 135 -10.76 1.29 -10.22
N ASN A 136 -10.63 0.47 -9.18
CA ASN A 136 -11.71 0.08 -8.29
C ASN A 136 -11.28 0.23 -6.84
N ARG A 137 -12.25 0.61 -6.01
CA ARG A 137 -12.12 0.65 -4.56
C ARG A 137 -13.16 -0.30 -3.99
N TYR A 138 -12.71 -1.23 -3.16
CA TYR A 138 -13.55 -2.21 -2.46
C TYR A 138 -13.60 -1.85 -0.99
N GLU A 139 -14.80 -1.70 -0.44
CA GLU A 139 -15.05 -1.40 0.96
C GLU A 139 -15.50 -2.67 1.66
N ILE A 140 -14.68 -3.17 2.57
CA ILE A 140 -14.84 -4.44 3.27
C ILE A 140 -15.07 -4.13 4.75
N PRO A 141 -16.33 -4.18 5.27
CA PRO A 141 -16.60 -4.03 6.69
C PRO A 141 -15.89 -5.15 7.46
N LEU A 142 -15.21 -4.82 8.53
CA LEU A 142 -14.60 -5.81 9.42
C LEU A 142 -15.68 -6.47 10.28
N PRO A 143 -15.59 -7.79 10.50
CA PRO A 143 -16.56 -8.49 11.33
C PRO A 143 -16.40 -8.11 12.81
N SER A 144 -17.47 -8.26 13.57
CA SER A 144 -17.38 -8.27 15.04
C SER A 144 -16.73 -9.57 15.48
N ILE A 145 -15.79 -9.49 16.42
CA ILE A 145 -15.06 -10.64 16.93
C ILE A 145 -15.23 -10.68 18.44
N ASP A 146 -15.64 -11.82 18.96
CA ASP A 146 -15.94 -12.05 20.39
C ASP A 146 -16.85 -10.97 21.02
N GLY A 147 -17.85 -10.52 20.24
CA GLY A 147 -18.80 -9.49 20.66
C GLY A 147 -18.28 -8.05 20.56
N THR A 148 -17.02 -7.84 20.21
CA THR A 148 -16.45 -6.52 19.97
C THR A 148 -16.64 -6.13 18.51
N SER A 149 -17.28 -4.98 18.27
CA SER A 149 -17.45 -4.41 16.94
C SER A 149 -16.39 -3.34 16.70
N PHE A 150 -15.57 -3.53 15.69
CA PHE A 150 -14.52 -2.56 15.35
C PHE A 150 -15.03 -1.40 14.49
N ASN A 151 -16.26 -1.43 14.01
CA ASN A 151 -16.90 -0.40 13.19
C ASN A 151 -15.98 0.20 12.08
N GLU A 152 -14.99 -0.58 11.66
CA GLU A 152 -13.91 -0.25 10.76
C GLU A 152 -14.16 -0.89 9.39
N ARG A 153 -13.53 -0.33 8.36
CA ARG A 153 -13.54 -0.90 7.01
C ARG A 153 -12.11 -1.06 6.51
N LEU A 154 -11.81 -2.23 6.00
CA LEU A 154 -10.63 -2.43 5.18
C LEU A 154 -10.93 -1.90 3.77
N ILE A 155 -10.04 -1.09 3.23
CA ILE A 155 -10.11 -0.62 1.86
C ILE A 155 -9.09 -1.38 1.02
N VAL A 156 -9.55 -1.97 -0.07
CA VAL A 156 -8.68 -2.54 -1.11
C VAL A 156 -8.84 -1.72 -2.37
N GLU A 157 -7.76 -1.12 -2.84
CA GLU A 157 -7.73 -0.34 -4.08
C GLU A 157 -6.95 -1.07 -5.16
N THR A 158 -7.49 -1.11 -6.36
CA THR A 158 -6.79 -1.68 -7.52
C THR A 158 -6.68 -0.61 -8.60
N ALA A 159 -5.45 -0.23 -8.94
CA ALA A 159 -5.16 0.80 -9.93
C ALA A 159 -4.21 0.24 -10.99
N VAL A 160 -4.70 0.14 -12.22
CA VAL A 160 -3.96 -0.38 -13.38
C VAL A 160 -3.74 0.68 -14.46
N ILE A 161 -3.98 1.96 -14.13
CA ILE A 161 -3.83 3.09 -15.04
C ILE A 161 -2.35 3.34 -15.33
N THR A 162 -1.55 3.34 -14.26
CA THR A 162 -0.10 3.51 -14.36
C THR A 162 0.57 2.21 -13.93
N PRO A 163 1.54 1.70 -14.70
CA PRO A 163 2.31 0.53 -14.32
C PRO A 163 2.98 0.70 -12.95
N ALA A 164 3.17 -0.40 -12.25
CA ALA A 164 3.84 -0.44 -10.95
C ALA A 164 5.26 -1.02 -11.09
N ASP A 165 6.06 -0.39 -11.94
CA ASP A 165 7.46 -0.75 -12.23
C ASP A 165 8.42 0.34 -11.79
N PRO A 166 9.58 -0.01 -11.25
CA PRO A 166 10.05 -1.35 -10.89
C PRO A 166 9.39 -1.89 -9.60
N ALA A 167 9.31 -3.22 -9.51
CA ALA A 167 8.80 -3.93 -8.34
C ALA A 167 9.76 -5.07 -7.96
N GLN A 168 9.76 -5.46 -6.67
CA GLN A 168 10.64 -6.50 -6.14
C GLN A 168 9.92 -7.34 -5.06
N LYS A 169 10.38 -8.56 -4.86
CA LYS A 169 9.84 -9.41 -3.79
C LYS A 169 10.28 -8.92 -2.43
N ARG A 170 9.32 -8.82 -1.50
CA ARG A 170 9.55 -8.42 -0.12
C ARG A 170 8.77 -9.32 0.83
N PRO A 171 9.35 -9.64 1.99
CA PRO A 171 8.63 -10.35 3.05
C PRO A 171 7.56 -9.43 3.65
N LEU A 172 6.48 -10.06 4.12
CA LEU A 172 5.39 -9.37 4.79
C LEU A 172 4.76 -10.30 5.83
N GLN A 173 4.40 -9.75 6.99
CA GLN A 173 3.75 -10.46 8.08
C GLN A 173 2.76 -9.53 8.78
N SER A 174 1.70 -10.07 9.42
CA SER A 174 0.79 -9.29 10.24
C SER A 174 1.40 -8.98 11.61
N LEU A 175 0.93 -7.90 12.26
CA LEU A 175 1.35 -7.55 13.63
C LEU A 175 1.06 -8.69 14.62
N ILE A 176 -0.07 -9.40 14.47
CA ILE A 176 -0.36 -10.60 15.28
C ILE A 176 0.67 -11.70 14.99
N GLY A 177 1.06 -11.90 13.73
CA GLY A 177 2.08 -12.87 13.36
C GLY A 177 3.45 -12.53 13.95
N GLU A 178 3.87 -11.27 13.87
CA GLU A 178 5.11 -10.76 14.48
C GLU A 178 5.10 -10.93 16.02
N TYR A 179 3.96 -10.64 16.64
CA TYR A 179 3.78 -10.85 18.08
C TYR A 179 3.89 -12.34 18.45
N CYS A 180 3.19 -13.23 17.73
CA CYS A 180 3.27 -14.67 17.96
C CYS A 180 4.70 -15.19 17.81
N GLU A 181 5.45 -14.70 16.82
CA GLU A 181 6.86 -15.07 16.62
C GLU A 181 7.73 -14.60 17.80
N ALA A 182 7.54 -13.36 18.25
CA ALA A 182 8.27 -12.82 19.41
C ALA A 182 7.97 -13.56 20.73
N GLN A 183 6.73 -14.09 20.89
CA GLN A 183 6.31 -14.88 22.05
C GLN A 183 6.66 -16.38 21.93
N GLY A 184 7.14 -16.83 20.75
CA GLY A 184 7.44 -18.24 20.51
C GLY A 184 6.20 -19.13 20.33
N TYR A 185 5.06 -18.56 19.89
CA TYR A 185 3.80 -19.29 19.66
C TYR A 185 3.80 -19.99 18.30
N GLN A 186 4.79 -20.87 18.08
CA GLN A 186 5.02 -21.52 16.80
C GLN A 186 3.83 -22.35 16.32
N ASP A 187 3.18 -23.08 17.24
CA ASP A 187 2.00 -23.90 16.92
C ASP A 187 0.84 -23.03 16.37
N VAL A 188 0.64 -21.84 16.94
CA VAL A 188 -0.39 -20.87 16.47
C VAL A 188 -0.04 -20.33 15.08
N ILE A 189 1.25 -20.01 14.86
CA ILE A 189 1.73 -19.54 13.55
C ILE A 189 1.47 -20.58 12.47
N GLU A 190 1.79 -21.85 12.76
CA GLU A 190 1.62 -22.96 11.80
C GLU A 190 0.13 -23.28 11.56
N GLU A 191 -0.67 -23.36 12.63
CA GLU A 191 -2.10 -23.68 12.55
C GLU A 191 -2.87 -22.65 11.72
N PHE A 192 -2.63 -21.34 11.95
CA PHE A 192 -3.38 -20.25 11.30
C PHE A 192 -2.63 -19.58 10.16
N GLY A 193 -1.46 -20.08 9.78
CA GLY A 193 -0.68 -19.57 8.66
C GLY A 193 -0.25 -18.12 8.83
N LEU A 194 0.14 -17.71 10.06
CA LEU A 194 0.53 -16.33 10.43
C LEU A 194 1.98 -16.00 10.11
N GLY A 195 2.75 -16.96 9.59
CA GLY A 195 4.15 -16.76 9.21
C GLY A 195 4.31 -15.76 8.06
N SER A 196 5.52 -15.22 7.96
CA SER A 196 5.91 -14.31 6.87
C SER A 196 5.75 -14.97 5.50
N PHE A 197 5.32 -14.19 4.51
CA PHE A 197 5.22 -14.60 3.11
C PHE A 197 5.74 -13.50 2.17
N GLU A 198 6.09 -13.85 0.94
CA GLU A 198 6.60 -12.89 -0.05
C GLU A 198 5.47 -12.29 -0.88
N VAL A 199 5.54 -10.96 -1.07
CA VAL A 199 4.71 -10.21 -2.03
C VAL A 199 5.59 -9.51 -3.04
N LEU A 200 5.08 -9.27 -4.25
CA LEU A 200 5.69 -8.35 -5.19
C LEU A 200 5.32 -6.93 -4.75
N ALA A 201 6.31 -6.17 -4.30
CA ALA A 201 6.15 -4.82 -3.74
C ALA A 201 6.73 -3.76 -4.68
N ASN A 202 6.06 -2.62 -4.79
CA ASN A 202 6.57 -1.46 -5.52
C ASN A 202 7.93 -1.04 -4.93
N SER A 203 8.91 -0.70 -5.76
CA SER A 203 10.20 -0.24 -5.23
C SER A 203 10.06 1.11 -4.51
N LEU A 204 11.04 1.44 -3.66
CA LEU A 204 11.07 2.72 -2.95
C LEU A 204 11.16 3.89 -3.94
N GLU A 205 11.99 3.75 -4.97
CA GLU A 205 12.21 4.75 -6.02
C GLU A 205 10.92 4.98 -6.83
N ARG A 206 10.21 3.89 -7.19
CA ARG A 206 8.93 4.01 -7.88
C ARG A 206 7.88 4.68 -6.99
N THR A 207 7.80 4.28 -5.74
CA THR A 207 6.87 4.88 -4.78
C THR A 207 7.18 6.37 -4.55
N PHE A 208 8.46 6.73 -4.51
CA PHE A 208 8.90 8.13 -4.45
C PHE A 208 8.38 8.92 -5.66
N CYS A 209 8.61 8.43 -6.88
CA CYS A 209 8.12 9.06 -8.11
C CYS A 209 6.59 9.25 -8.10
N ASP A 210 5.85 8.21 -7.74
CA ASP A 210 4.38 8.27 -7.67
C ASP A 210 3.90 9.33 -6.68
N LYS A 211 4.59 9.51 -5.53
CA LYS A 211 4.24 10.52 -4.53
C LYS A 211 4.61 11.95 -4.96
N VAL A 212 5.73 12.14 -5.63
CA VAL A 212 6.11 13.45 -6.22
C VAL A 212 5.01 13.92 -7.17
N PHE A 213 4.60 13.07 -8.10
CA PHE A 213 3.53 13.43 -9.03
C PHE A 213 2.17 13.58 -8.34
N ALA A 214 1.83 12.76 -7.36
CA ALA A 214 0.57 12.86 -6.66
C ALA A 214 0.41 14.21 -5.93
N VAL A 215 1.46 14.70 -5.27
CA VAL A 215 1.46 16.02 -4.62
C VAL A 215 1.19 17.13 -5.64
N CYS A 216 1.85 17.08 -6.80
CA CYS A 216 1.63 18.07 -7.87
C CYS A 216 0.23 17.94 -8.48
N ASP A 217 -0.24 16.72 -8.74
CA ASP A 217 -1.55 16.49 -9.35
C ASP A 217 -2.69 17.03 -8.49
N TYR A 218 -2.66 16.77 -7.17
CA TYR A 218 -3.69 17.29 -6.26
C TYR A 218 -3.67 18.81 -6.18
N TYR A 219 -2.51 19.43 -6.19
CA TYR A 219 -2.38 20.89 -6.18
C TYR A 219 -2.91 21.52 -7.47
N LEU A 220 -2.53 20.99 -8.62
CA LEU A 220 -2.94 21.49 -9.94
C LEU A 220 -4.42 21.23 -10.25
N ALA A 221 -5.02 20.18 -9.69
CA ALA A 221 -6.41 19.85 -9.91
C ALA A 221 -7.40 20.79 -9.17
N GLY A 222 -6.93 21.63 -8.23
CA GLY A 222 -7.74 22.57 -7.48
C GLY A 222 -7.77 22.28 -5.97
N PRO A 223 -8.93 22.29 -5.30
CA PRO A 223 -8.95 22.07 -3.85
C PRO A 223 -8.36 20.72 -3.49
N ILE A 224 -7.32 20.76 -2.63
CA ILE A 224 -6.60 19.55 -2.20
C ILE A 224 -7.57 18.66 -1.40
N PRO A 225 -7.75 17.38 -1.81
CA PRO A 225 -8.62 16.46 -1.07
C PRO A 225 -8.04 16.18 0.33
N HIS A 226 -8.94 15.88 1.26
CA HIS A 226 -8.59 15.50 2.62
C HIS A 226 -7.64 14.29 2.68
N ARG A 227 -6.71 14.27 3.63
CA ARG A 227 -5.71 13.21 3.87
C ARG A 227 -4.58 13.12 2.83
N GLN A 228 -4.41 14.09 1.93
CA GLN A 228 -3.34 14.02 0.91
C GLN A 228 -2.00 14.59 1.39
N SER A 229 -1.98 15.38 2.44
CA SER A 229 -0.74 15.92 3.04
C SER A 229 0.20 14.83 3.58
N ARG A 230 -0.29 13.61 3.82
CA ARG A 230 0.54 12.44 4.18
C ARG A 230 1.66 12.15 3.16
N HIS A 231 1.47 12.57 1.91
CA HIS A 231 2.52 12.41 0.89
C HIS A 231 3.77 13.24 1.19
N LEU A 232 3.64 14.41 1.86
CA LEU A 232 4.80 15.20 2.26
C LEU A 232 5.64 14.47 3.29
N TYR A 233 4.98 13.92 4.33
CA TYR A 233 5.64 13.08 5.32
C TYR A 233 6.35 11.88 4.68
N ASP A 234 5.64 11.15 3.81
CA ASP A 234 6.20 10.00 3.13
C ASP A 234 7.42 10.36 2.26
N LEU A 235 7.35 11.48 1.52
CA LEU A 235 8.48 11.98 0.73
C LEU A 235 9.68 12.33 1.60
N ARG A 236 9.45 12.98 2.76
CA ARG A 236 10.53 13.30 3.70
C ARG A 236 11.22 12.04 4.23
N LYS A 237 10.44 11.02 4.59
CA LYS A 237 10.97 9.71 5.03
C LYS A 237 11.70 8.98 3.90
N LEU A 238 11.16 9.00 2.69
CA LEU A 238 11.78 8.38 1.52
C LEU A 238 13.13 9.02 1.14
N LEU A 239 13.31 10.32 1.28
CA LEU A 239 14.59 11.01 1.04
C LEU A 239 15.72 10.53 1.95
N ALA A 240 15.42 9.89 3.07
CA ALA A 240 16.44 9.28 3.92
C ALA A 240 17.01 7.97 3.36
N VAL A 241 16.31 7.33 2.42
CA VAL A 241 16.64 5.99 1.90
C VAL A 241 16.71 5.91 0.37
N VAL A 242 16.23 6.94 -0.33
CA VAL A 242 16.26 7.04 -1.80
C VAL A 242 17.19 8.19 -2.20
N ALA A 243 18.21 7.90 -2.98
CA ALA A 243 19.13 8.91 -3.47
C ALA A 243 18.53 9.70 -4.65
N LEU A 244 18.73 11.02 -4.65
CA LEU A 244 18.35 11.90 -5.77
C LEU A 244 19.45 11.89 -6.87
N ASP A 245 19.72 10.71 -7.43
CA ASP A 245 20.72 10.47 -8.46
C ASP A 245 20.13 10.44 -9.88
N GLU A 246 20.98 10.18 -10.87
CA GLU A 246 20.60 10.14 -12.27
C GLU A 246 19.61 9.00 -12.59
N ASP A 247 19.71 7.88 -11.90
CA ASP A 247 18.82 6.73 -12.10
C ASP A 247 17.40 7.07 -11.63
N LEU A 248 17.25 7.70 -10.47
CA LEU A 248 15.96 8.18 -9.98
C LEU A 248 15.36 9.26 -10.88
N LEU A 249 16.19 10.22 -11.36
CA LEU A 249 15.75 11.27 -12.26
C LEU A 249 15.29 10.69 -13.61
N SER A 250 15.97 9.66 -14.10
CA SER A 250 15.56 8.91 -15.29
C SER A 250 14.23 8.18 -15.07
N LEU A 251 14.05 7.55 -13.89
CA LEU A 251 12.80 6.88 -13.53
C LEU A 251 11.63 7.88 -13.44
N LEU A 252 11.85 9.07 -12.87
CA LEU A 252 10.83 10.14 -12.84
C LEU A 252 10.37 10.50 -14.27
N SER A 253 11.29 10.60 -15.23
CA SER A 253 10.94 10.86 -16.62
C SER A 253 10.11 9.73 -17.24
N VAL A 254 10.44 8.48 -16.97
CA VAL A 254 9.67 7.30 -17.41
C VAL A 254 8.27 7.33 -16.79
N VAL A 255 8.17 7.55 -15.47
CA VAL A 255 6.88 7.60 -14.75
C VAL A 255 6.01 8.73 -15.27
N ARG A 256 6.58 9.91 -15.56
CA ARG A 256 5.85 11.03 -16.17
C ARG A 256 5.25 10.64 -17.52
N LYS A 257 6.03 9.98 -18.39
CA LYS A 257 5.53 9.49 -19.70
C LYS A 257 4.40 8.49 -19.57
N GLN A 258 4.47 7.57 -18.60
CA GLN A 258 3.39 6.59 -18.31
C GLN A 258 2.08 7.24 -17.86
N ARG A 259 2.14 8.48 -17.36
CA ARG A 259 1.00 9.25 -16.85
C ARG A 259 0.38 10.18 -17.89
N LEU A 260 1.04 10.37 -19.05
CA LEU A 260 0.56 11.25 -20.13
C LEU A 260 -0.83 10.85 -20.62
N GLY A 261 -1.65 11.85 -20.94
CA GLY A 261 -2.99 11.66 -21.52
C GLY A 261 -4.07 11.28 -20.50
N ASN A 262 -3.74 11.14 -19.23
CA ASN A 262 -4.73 10.92 -18.19
C ASN A 262 -5.10 12.28 -17.54
N TYR A 263 -6.37 12.66 -17.64
CA TYR A 263 -6.88 13.91 -17.08
C TYR A 263 -6.73 14.06 -15.56
N ARG A 264 -6.46 12.96 -14.86
CA ARG A 264 -6.23 12.94 -13.40
C ARG A 264 -4.79 13.20 -12.99
N THR A 265 -3.90 13.33 -13.97
CA THR A 265 -2.46 13.49 -13.74
C THR A 265 -1.93 14.72 -14.49
N PRO A 266 -2.44 15.94 -14.15
CA PRO A 266 -2.05 17.16 -14.85
C PRO A 266 -0.55 17.47 -14.77
N SER A 267 0.14 17.02 -13.72
CA SER A 267 1.61 17.18 -13.59
C SER A 267 2.41 16.43 -14.65
N ALA A 268 1.78 15.50 -15.38
CA ALA A 268 2.42 14.79 -16.48
C ALA A 268 2.49 15.61 -17.78
N ASP A 269 1.68 16.67 -17.90
CA ASP A 269 1.68 17.55 -19.09
C ASP A 269 3.09 18.12 -19.33
N PRO A 270 3.67 18.00 -20.54
CA PRO A 270 4.99 18.54 -20.86
C PRO A 270 5.17 20.04 -20.59
N GLU A 271 4.09 20.82 -20.63
CA GLU A 271 4.12 22.26 -20.36
C GLU A 271 4.22 22.58 -18.86
N VAL A 272 3.98 21.61 -17.97
CA VAL A 272 4.07 21.78 -16.52
C VAL A 272 5.50 21.63 -16.04
N ASP A 273 6.07 22.66 -15.42
CA ASP A 273 7.32 22.57 -14.70
C ASP A 273 7.08 21.99 -13.29
N VAL A 274 7.34 20.69 -13.12
CA VAL A 274 7.14 19.98 -11.85
C VAL A 274 7.99 20.58 -10.72
N ALA A 275 9.20 21.08 -11.04
CA ALA A 275 10.05 21.70 -10.02
C ALA A 275 9.45 23.03 -9.53
N GLU A 276 8.91 23.85 -10.44
CA GLU A 276 8.23 25.09 -10.09
C GLU A 276 6.96 24.82 -9.26
N VAL A 277 6.15 23.82 -9.64
CA VAL A 277 4.96 23.41 -8.88
C VAL A 277 5.30 22.99 -7.46
N LEU A 278 6.37 22.22 -7.26
CA LEU A 278 6.81 21.83 -5.90
C LEU A 278 7.26 23.05 -5.08
N GLU A 279 7.94 24.03 -5.68
CA GLU A 279 8.32 25.28 -5.03
C GLU A 279 7.10 26.14 -4.67
N GLU A 280 6.10 26.20 -5.54
CA GLU A 280 4.83 26.89 -5.27
C GLU A 280 4.09 26.26 -4.09
N ILE A 281 3.93 24.92 -4.08
CA ILE A 281 3.31 24.19 -2.98
C ILE A 281 4.00 24.50 -1.65
N ALA A 282 5.36 24.53 -1.66
CA ALA A 282 6.14 24.81 -0.46
C ALA A 282 6.09 26.29 -0.02
N ARG A 283 5.98 27.23 -0.96
CA ARG A 283 5.86 28.66 -0.70
C ARG A 283 4.46 29.03 -0.18
N ASP A 284 3.43 28.47 -0.80
CA ASP A 284 2.04 28.78 -0.51
C ASP A 284 1.50 27.96 0.67
N GLU A 285 2.34 27.08 1.23
CA GLU A 285 2.00 26.18 2.35
C GLU A 285 0.69 25.40 2.11
N ALA A 286 0.46 25.00 0.85
CA ALA A 286 -0.82 24.55 0.36
C ALA A 286 -1.39 23.32 1.11
N TYR A 287 -0.56 22.52 1.74
CA TYR A 287 -0.94 21.31 2.48
C TYR A 287 -0.95 21.52 4.01
N ARG A 288 -0.62 22.70 4.54
CA ARG A 288 -0.42 22.93 5.99
C ARG A 288 -1.65 22.54 6.80
N THR A 289 -2.80 23.05 6.44
CA THR A 289 -4.04 22.79 7.21
C THR A 289 -4.39 21.31 7.26
N ASP A 290 -4.30 20.60 6.11
CA ASP A 290 -4.54 19.15 6.08
C ASP A 290 -3.46 18.38 6.85
N TYR A 291 -2.19 18.83 6.80
CA TYR A 291 -1.11 18.20 7.52
C TYR A 291 -1.30 18.28 9.04
N GLU A 292 -1.48 19.47 9.56
CA GLU A 292 -1.58 19.71 11.00
C GLU A 292 -2.81 19.06 11.64
N HIS A 293 -3.96 19.05 10.91
CA HIS A 293 -5.20 18.51 11.46
C HIS A 293 -5.45 17.03 11.14
N VAL A 294 -4.79 16.48 10.13
CA VAL A 294 -5.08 15.12 9.64
C VAL A 294 -3.87 14.21 9.67
N THR A 295 -2.72 14.66 9.11
CA THR A 295 -1.53 13.79 9.04
C THR A 295 -0.77 13.73 10.35
N ALA A 296 -0.47 14.87 10.96
CA ALA A 296 0.30 14.92 12.19
C ALA A 296 -0.27 14.06 13.35
N PRO A 297 -1.61 14.01 13.56
CA PRO A 297 -2.20 13.11 14.56
C PRO A 297 -2.04 11.60 14.28
N LEU A 298 -1.71 11.21 13.05
CA LEU A 298 -1.53 9.81 12.64
C LEU A 298 -0.06 9.34 12.72
N LEU A 299 0.86 10.23 13.07
CA LEU A 299 2.29 9.92 13.17
C LEU A 299 2.61 9.31 14.52
N TYR A 300 3.39 8.22 14.53
CA TYR A 300 3.92 7.65 15.77
C TYR A 300 5.07 8.50 16.34
N GLU A 301 5.88 9.08 15.46
CA GLU A 301 6.89 10.06 15.79
C GLU A 301 6.54 11.42 15.17
N GLN A 302 6.49 12.46 15.99
CA GLN A 302 6.08 13.80 15.56
C GLN A 302 7.05 14.38 14.53
N MET A 303 6.50 14.89 13.43
CA MET A 303 7.22 15.65 12.42
C MET A 303 6.44 16.92 12.11
N SER A 304 7.11 18.07 12.14
CA SER A 304 6.47 19.35 11.83
C SER A 304 6.14 19.46 10.33
N TYR A 305 5.20 20.36 10.00
CA TYR A 305 4.92 20.66 8.60
C TYR A 305 6.15 21.21 7.88
N GLU A 306 6.93 22.08 8.54
CA GLU A 306 8.16 22.66 8.01
C GLU A 306 9.18 21.58 7.62
N GLU A 307 9.35 20.59 8.49
CA GLU A 307 10.23 19.46 8.22
C GLU A 307 9.71 18.61 7.06
N ALA A 308 8.44 18.23 7.07
CA ALA A 308 7.85 17.43 6.00
C ALA A 308 7.88 18.16 4.66
N SER A 309 7.52 19.45 4.63
CA SER A 309 7.50 20.25 3.39
C SER A 309 8.89 20.62 2.87
N SER A 310 9.94 20.55 3.70
CA SER A 310 11.31 20.78 3.26
C SER A 310 11.73 19.81 2.14
N ALA A 311 11.15 18.61 2.13
CA ALA A 311 11.34 17.62 1.07
C ALA A 311 11.00 18.18 -0.32
N LEU A 312 9.97 19.01 -0.43
CA LEU A 312 9.53 19.57 -1.72
C LEU A 312 10.61 20.46 -2.36
N ARG A 313 11.29 21.29 -1.54
CA ARG A 313 12.36 22.16 -2.02
C ARG A 313 13.62 21.38 -2.40
N GLU A 314 13.95 20.33 -1.65
CA GLU A 314 15.07 19.44 -1.94
C GLU A 314 14.84 18.71 -3.26
N ILE A 315 13.64 18.15 -3.48
CA ILE A 315 13.25 17.47 -4.73
C ILE A 315 13.24 18.47 -5.89
N ALA A 316 12.63 19.65 -5.74
CA ALA A 316 12.59 20.69 -6.77
C ALA A 316 14.01 21.07 -7.21
N GLY A 317 14.95 21.25 -6.27
CA GLY A 317 16.35 21.53 -6.57
C GLY A 317 17.04 20.43 -7.38
N ALA A 318 16.69 19.17 -7.16
CA ALA A 318 17.19 18.04 -7.97
C ALA A 318 16.57 18.03 -9.37
N LEU A 319 15.24 18.26 -9.46
CA LEU A 319 14.50 18.25 -10.72
C LEU A 319 14.91 19.34 -11.71
N LYS A 320 15.40 20.50 -11.25
CA LYS A 320 15.97 21.55 -12.12
C LYS A 320 17.16 21.09 -12.97
N ARG A 321 17.74 19.94 -12.63
CA ARG A 321 18.84 19.32 -13.38
C ARG A 321 18.34 18.31 -14.44
N VAL A 322 17.04 17.99 -14.42
CA VAL A 322 16.44 17.03 -15.36
C VAL A 322 16.07 17.74 -16.66
N SER A 323 16.58 17.26 -17.78
CA SER A 323 15.99 17.61 -19.07
C SER A 323 14.82 16.64 -19.33
N TRP A 324 13.62 17.12 -19.18
CA TRP A 324 12.39 16.38 -19.50
C TRP A 324 12.30 16.19 -21.02
N GLN A 325 12.85 15.09 -21.56
CA GLN A 325 12.76 14.73 -23.00
C GLN A 325 11.58 13.79 -23.27
#